data_53528c50e6d1283c5a52971a91de936f
#
_entry.id   53528c50e6d1283c5a52971a91de936f
#
_cell.length_a   1.000
_cell.length_b   1.000
_cell.length_c   1.000
_cell.angle_alpha   90.00
_cell.angle_beta   90.00
_cell.angle_gamma   90.00
#
_symmetry.space_group_name_H-M   'P 1'
#
loop_
_entity.id
_entity.type
_entity.pdbx_description
1 polymer ?
#
loop_
_entity_poly.entity_id
_entity_poly.type
_entity_poly.pdbx_seq_one_letter_code
_entity_poly.pdbx_strand_id
1 'polypeptide(L)'
;MTAQLHHKIEQFLYRMAELCDAQDWDAYLDLFSEDSEFHLPQWDSEHVYTSDPKTGMSLIYYSNRGGLEDRVFRLRTGKAASTIPMPRTVHLISNLRLQALVNGDLQARVNWHTLFHRLQVSEQFFGYATYTLRPHGESWKITRKHAVLLNDTINSVLDFYHL
;
A
#
# COMPACT_ATOMS: atom_id res chain seq x y z
N MET A 1 -14.33 -14.06 -14.64
CA MET A 1 -13.03 -13.37 -14.62
C MET A 1 -12.07 -14.10 -15.55
N THR A 2 -11.47 -13.43 -16.52
CA THR A 2 -10.59 -14.07 -17.50
C THR A 2 -9.14 -14.15 -17.02
N ALA A 3 -8.37 -15.14 -17.49
CA ALA A 3 -6.93 -15.24 -17.20
C ALA A 3 -6.17 -13.99 -17.67
N GLN A 4 -6.59 -13.40 -18.81
CA GLN A 4 -6.00 -12.18 -19.32
C GLN A 4 -6.22 -10.98 -18.39
N LEU A 5 -7.42 -10.83 -17.83
CA LEU A 5 -7.70 -9.76 -16.86
C LEU A 5 -6.86 -9.97 -15.59
N HIS A 6 -6.80 -11.20 -15.08
CA HIS A 6 -5.98 -11.55 -13.93
C HIS A 6 -4.52 -11.14 -14.15
N HIS A 7 -3.95 -11.52 -15.31
CA HIS A 7 -2.58 -11.16 -15.65
C HIS A 7 -2.37 -9.64 -15.73
N LYS A 8 -3.31 -8.89 -16.32
CA LYS A 8 -3.21 -7.42 -16.41
C LYS A 8 -3.21 -6.76 -15.02
N ILE A 9 -4.06 -7.23 -14.11
CA ILE A 9 -4.10 -6.71 -12.73
C ILE A 9 -2.82 -7.07 -11.98
N GLU A 10 -2.34 -8.28 -12.16
CA GLU A 10 -1.06 -8.71 -11.58
C GLU A 10 0.08 -7.79 -12.03
N GLN A 11 0.19 -7.51 -13.33
CA GLN A 11 1.20 -6.60 -13.86
C GLN A 11 1.03 -5.15 -13.34
N PHE A 12 -0.19 -4.68 -13.17
CA PHE A 12 -0.48 -3.38 -12.58
C PHE A 12 0.05 -3.29 -11.13
N LEU A 13 -0.21 -4.32 -10.33
CA LEU A 13 0.26 -4.36 -8.94
C LEU A 13 1.79 -4.51 -8.84
N TYR A 14 2.40 -5.29 -9.73
CA TYR A 14 3.86 -5.38 -9.81
C TYR A 14 4.49 -4.04 -10.19
N ARG A 15 3.88 -3.31 -11.12
CA ARG A 15 4.34 -1.96 -11.49
C ARG A 15 4.26 -1.00 -10.30
N MET A 16 3.20 -1.07 -9.52
CA MET A 16 3.07 -0.30 -8.28
C MET A 16 4.24 -0.60 -7.31
N ALA A 17 4.54 -1.87 -7.10
CA ALA A 17 5.65 -2.30 -6.24
C ALA A 17 7.00 -1.80 -6.76
N GLU A 18 7.26 -1.94 -8.06
CA GLU A 18 8.50 -1.45 -8.69
C GLU A 18 8.68 0.06 -8.52
N LEU A 19 7.63 0.84 -8.73
CA LEU A 19 7.68 2.31 -8.58
C LEU A 19 7.98 2.71 -7.14
N CYS A 20 7.41 2.01 -6.17
CA CYS A 20 7.69 2.23 -4.77
C CYS A 20 9.16 1.92 -4.42
N ASP A 21 9.66 0.76 -4.87
CA ASP A 21 11.04 0.34 -4.62
C ASP A 21 12.06 1.25 -5.32
N ALA A 22 11.72 1.75 -6.51
CA ALA A 22 12.52 2.71 -7.25
C ALA A 22 12.41 4.14 -6.69
N GLN A 23 11.51 4.40 -5.75
CA GLN A 23 11.21 5.72 -5.20
C GLN A 23 10.79 6.73 -6.29
N ASP A 24 10.13 6.24 -7.34
CA ASP A 24 9.52 7.07 -8.37
C ASP A 24 8.14 7.54 -7.87
N TRP A 25 8.17 8.51 -6.98
CA TRP A 25 6.99 8.94 -6.23
C TRP A 25 5.93 9.59 -7.10
N ASP A 26 6.28 10.33 -8.13
CA ASP A 26 5.30 10.95 -9.01
C ASP A 26 4.51 9.90 -9.78
N ALA A 27 5.19 8.91 -10.35
CA ALA A 27 4.53 7.80 -11.05
C ALA A 27 3.75 6.90 -10.08
N TYR A 28 4.27 6.68 -8.86
CA TYR A 28 3.57 5.93 -7.82
C TYR A 28 2.26 6.62 -7.41
N LEU A 29 2.30 7.92 -7.10
CA LEU A 29 1.12 8.71 -6.73
C LEU A 29 0.07 8.73 -7.84
N ASP A 30 0.50 8.76 -9.10
CA ASP A 30 -0.41 8.79 -10.25
C ASP A 30 -1.25 7.51 -10.40
N LEU A 31 -0.83 6.40 -9.78
CA LEU A 31 -1.64 5.17 -9.73
C LEU A 31 -2.87 5.30 -8.82
N PHE A 32 -2.87 6.25 -7.90
CA PHE A 32 -3.96 6.48 -6.96
C PHE A 32 -4.89 7.59 -7.48
N SER A 33 -6.19 7.39 -7.37
CA SER A 33 -7.16 8.46 -7.65
C SER A 33 -7.10 9.56 -6.58
N GLU A 34 -7.54 10.76 -6.91
CA GLU A 34 -7.54 11.88 -5.95
C GLU A 34 -8.37 11.60 -4.69
N ASP A 35 -9.44 10.83 -4.83
CA ASP A 35 -10.34 10.40 -3.76
C ASP A 35 -9.91 9.10 -3.06
N SER A 36 -8.72 8.60 -3.35
CA SER A 36 -8.26 7.30 -2.85
C SER A 36 -8.07 7.29 -1.34
N GLU A 37 -8.58 6.23 -0.70
CA GLU A 37 -8.38 5.95 0.71
C GLU A 37 -7.19 5.01 0.89
N PHE A 38 -6.33 5.30 1.87
CA PHE A 38 -5.21 4.47 2.27
C PHE A 38 -5.34 4.14 3.76
N HIS A 39 -5.51 2.87 4.10
CA HIS A 39 -5.80 2.45 5.46
C HIS A 39 -4.94 1.26 5.88
N LEU A 40 -4.18 1.44 6.96
CA LEU A 40 -3.51 0.39 7.70
C LEU A 40 -4.08 0.40 9.13
N PRO A 41 -5.06 -0.47 9.44
CA PRO A 41 -5.68 -0.51 10.76
C PRO A 41 -4.70 -1.02 11.82
N GLN A 42 -4.92 -0.60 13.06
CA GLN A 42 -4.31 -1.17 14.24
C GLN A 42 -5.13 -2.36 14.73
N TRP A 43 -4.47 -3.36 15.31
CA TRP A 43 -5.16 -4.45 15.98
C TRP A 43 -5.73 -4.01 17.33
N ASP A 44 -7.02 -4.28 17.55
CA ASP A 44 -7.70 -4.04 18.84
C ASP A 44 -7.50 -5.23 19.79
N SER A 45 -7.33 -6.42 19.23
CA SER A 45 -7.06 -7.66 19.94
C SER A 45 -6.28 -8.62 19.04
N GLU A 46 -5.94 -9.79 19.55
CA GLU A 46 -5.20 -10.82 18.78
C GLU A 46 -5.88 -11.20 17.45
N HIS A 47 -7.20 -11.08 17.38
CA HIS A 47 -7.97 -11.53 16.21
C HIS A 47 -8.82 -10.46 15.55
N VAL A 48 -8.89 -9.25 16.12
CA VAL A 48 -9.76 -8.17 15.65
C VAL A 48 -8.97 -6.90 15.41
N TYR A 49 -9.01 -6.39 14.18
CA TYR A 49 -8.46 -5.08 13.84
C TYR A 49 -9.55 -4.03 13.66
N THR A 50 -9.17 -2.77 13.77
CA THR A 50 -10.05 -1.62 13.60
C THR A 50 -10.63 -1.58 12.18
N SER A 51 -11.94 -1.67 12.05
CA SER A 51 -12.64 -1.61 10.76
C SER A 51 -13.06 -0.20 10.36
N ASP A 52 -13.38 0.64 11.33
CA ASP A 52 -13.81 2.03 11.11
C ASP A 52 -12.73 3.01 11.60
N PRO A 53 -12.05 3.73 10.67
CA PRO A 53 -11.00 4.67 11.03
C PRO A 53 -11.51 5.91 11.79
N LYS A 54 -12.82 6.16 11.78
CA LYS A 54 -13.43 7.28 12.52
C LYS A 54 -13.65 6.98 13.99
N THR A 55 -13.83 5.72 14.34
CA THR A 55 -14.16 5.29 15.71
C THR A 55 -13.08 4.46 16.38
N GLY A 56 -12.09 3.95 15.60
CA GLY A 56 -11.00 3.13 16.07
C GLY A 56 -9.64 3.68 15.68
N MET A 57 -8.58 3.06 16.21
CA MET A 57 -7.21 3.45 15.94
C MET A 57 -6.69 2.85 14.64
N SER A 58 -5.90 3.63 13.91
CA SER A 58 -5.19 3.19 12.71
C SER A 58 -3.70 3.50 12.85
N LEU A 59 -2.85 2.62 12.29
CA LEU A 59 -1.42 2.89 12.17
C LEU A 59 -1.16 3.94 11.10
N ILE A 60 -1.87 3.83 9.98
CA ILE A 60 -1.88 4.83 8.90
C ILE A 60 -3.31 4.96 8.39
N TYR A 61 -3.78 6.20 8.26
CA TYR A 61 -5.05 6.47 7.61
C TYR A 61 -5.01 7.79 6.85
N TYR A 62 -5.30 7.72 5.55
CA TYR A 62 -5.49 8.88 4.68
C TYR A 62 -6.84 8.78 3.99
N SER A 63 -7.69 9.77 4.18
CA SER A 63 -9.05 9.79 3.61
C SER A 63 -9.07 10.11 2.11
N ASN A 64 -7.97 10.64 1.57
CA ASN A 64 -7.78 10.94 0.15
C ASN A 64 -6.28 10.91 -0.18
N ARG A 65 -5.92 11.08 -1.47
CA ARG A 65 -4.53 11.03 -1.94
C ARG A 65 -3.63 12.10 -1.31
N GLY A 66 -4.21 13.20 -0.82
CA GLY A 66 -3.46 14.29 -0.18
C GLY A 66 -2.56 13.81 0.96
N GLY A 67 -2.96 12.78 1.71
CA GLY A 67 -2.12 12.21 2.76
C GLY A 67 -0.85 11.57 2.22
N LEU A 68 -0.92 10.82 1.11
CA LEU A 68 0.25 10.27 0.43
C LEU A 68 1.12 11.38 -0.18
N GLU A 69 0.52 12.38 -0.78
CA GLU A 69 1.22 13.53 -1.36
C GLU A 69 2.03 14.29 -0.31
N ASP A 70 1.45 14.51 0.86
CA ASP A 70 2.11 15.16 2.00
C ASP A 70 3.31 14.33 2.50
N ARG A 71 3.18 13.01 2.55
CA ARG A 71 4.28 12.12 2.94
C ARG A 71 5.42 12.17 1.91
N VAL A 72 5.10 12.11 0.62
CA VAL A 72 6.10 12.23 -0.45
C VAL A 72 6.81 13.59 -0.38
N PHE A 73 6.07 14.66 -0.15
CA PHE A 73 6.66 16.00 0.03
C PHE A 73 7.68 15.99 1.18
N ARG A 74 7.35 15.40 2.32
CA ARG A 74 8.27 15.30 3.47
C ARG A 74 9.50 14.45 3.17
N LEU A 75 9.36 13.36 2.43
CA LEU A 75 10.50 12.55 1.98
C LEU A 75 11.47 13.37 1.12
N ARG A 76 10.94 14.22 0.24
CA ARG A 76 11.73 15.07 -0.66
C ARG A 76 12.42 16.23 0.04
N THR A 77 11.95 16.67 1.21
CA THR A 77 12.63 17.74 1.98
C THR A 77 13.94 17.27 2.61
N GLY A 78 14.15 15.97 2.77
CA GLY A 78 15.36 15.42 3.41
C GLY A 78 15.51 15.76 4.88
N LYS A 79 14.45 16.22 5.56
CA LYS A 79 14.49 16.66 6.97
C LYS A 79 14.01 15.62 7.96
N ALA A 80 13.35 14.56 7.50
CA ALA A 80 12.85 13.50 8.40
C ALA A 80 13.98 12.51 8.72
N ALA A 81 14.37 12.42 9.98
CA ALA A 81 15.44 11.53 10.43
C ALA A 81 15.20 10.05 10.11
N SER A 82 13.93 9.61 10.10
CA SER A 82 13.52 8.25 9.72
C SER A 82 13.74 7.91 8.25
N THR A 83 14.00 8.92 7.41
CA THR A 83 14.15 8.75 5.95
C THR A 83 15.54 9.13 5.45
N ILE A 84 16.50 9.37 6.35
CA ILE A 84 17.88 9.69 6.01
C ILE A 84 18.83 8.70 6.69
N PRO A 85 19.46 7.81 5.92
CA PRO A 85 19.22 7.53 4.51
C PRO A 85 17.88 6.84 4.28
N MET A 86 17.31 7.01 3.08
CA MET A 86 16.13 6.26 2.69
C MET A 86 16.40 4.75 2.76
N PRO A 87 15.45 3.96 3.25
CA PRO A 87 15.60 2.51 3.24
C PRO A 87 15.61 1.97 1.82
N ARG A 88 16.28 0.84 1.65
CA ARG A 88 16.14 -0.02 0.47
C ARG A 88 14.99 -0.97 0.73
N THR A 89 14.07 -1.09 -0.20
CA THR A 89 12.91 -1.98 -0.08
C THR A 89 12.76 -2.86 -1.30
N VAL A 90 12.21 -4.03 -1.07
CA VAL A 90 11.70 -4.93 -2.12
C VAL A 90 10.31 -5.37 -1.70
N HIS A 91 9.31 -5.04 -2.52
CA HIS A 91 7.93 -5.45 -2.31
C HIS A 91 7.61 -6.70 -3.12
N LEU A 92 7.17 -7.74 -2.45
CA LEU A 92 6.71 -8.99 -3.05
C LEU A 92 5.19 -9.07 -2.91
N ILE A 93 4.52 -9.36 -4.01
CA ILE A 93 3.06 -9.50 -4.06
C ILE A 93 2.72 -10.89 -4.58
N SER A 94 1.82 -11.58 -3.90
CA SER A 94 1.44 -12.94 -4.24
C SER A 94 -0.04 -13.22 -3.96
N ASN A 95 -0.51 -14.37 -4.39
CA ASN A 95 -1.83 -14.91 -4.07
C ASN A 95 -2.99 -13.99 -4.49
N LEU A 96 -2.89 -13.40 -5.67
CA LEU A 96 -3.92 -12.51 -6.20
C LEU A 96 -5.25 -13.22 -6.37
N ARG A 97 -6.30 -12.64 -5.79
CA ARG A 97 -7.70 -12.99 -6.01
C ARG A 97 -8.47 -11.76 -6.45
N LEU A 98 -9.27 -11.91 -7.48
CA LEU A 98 -10.08 -10.84 -8.05
C LEU A 98 -11.57 -11.07 -7.83
N GLN A 99 -12.28 -9.99 -7.59
CA GLN A 99 -13.73 -9.95 -7.50
C GLN A 99 -14.25 -8.71 -8.22
N ALA A 100 -15.24 -8.88 -9.08
CA ALA A 100 -15.95 -7.75 -9.67
C ALA A 100 -16.93 -7.17 -8.65
N LEU A 101 -16.96 -5.84 -8.57
CA LEU A 101 -17.90 -5.11 -7.73
C LEU A 101 -19.10 -4.63 -8.55
N VAL A 102 -20.22 -4.35 -7.87
CA VAL A 102 -21.49 -3.98 -8.53
C VAL A 102 -21.36 -2.68 -9.33
N ASN A 103 -20.50 -1.75 -8.87
CA ASN A 103 -20.29 -0.45 -9.52
C ASN A 103 -19.32 -0.48 -10.72
N GLY A 104 -18.84 -1.67 -11.10
CA GLY A 104 -17.88 -1.83 -12.20
C GLY A 104 -16.42 -1.77 -11.79
N ASP A 105 -16.12 -1.48 -10.53
CA ASP A 105 -14.77 -1.56 -9.99
C ASP A 105 -14.35 -3.03 -9.80
N LEU A 106 -13.06 -3.25 -9.59
CA LEU A 106 -12.49 -4.55 -9.23
C LEU A 106 -11.95 -4.50 -7.82
N GLN A 107 -12.14 -5.57 -7.07
CA GLN A 107 -11.44 -5.80 -5.83
C GLN A 107 -10.32 -6.82 -6.06
N ALA A 108 -9.11 -6.43 -5.73
CA ALA A 108 -7.93 -7.29 -5.80
C ALA A 108 -7.41 -7.54 -4.39
N ARG A 109 -7.44 -8.80 -3.95
CA ARG A 109 -6.85 -9.22 -2.69
C ARG A 109 -5.55 -9.94 -2.95
N VAL A 110 -4.52 -9.59 -2.18
CA VAL A 110 -3.16 -10.16 -2.29
C VAL A 110 -2.58 -10.43 -0.92
N ASN A 111 -1.56 -11.27 -0.87
CA ASN A 111 -0.59 -11.26 0.22
C ASN A 111 0.58 -10.37 -0.20
N TRP A 112 1.18 -9.68 0.76
CA TRP A 112 2.34 -8.84 0.51
C TRP A 112 3.44 -9.11 1.52
N HIS A 113 4.66 -8.88 1.08
CA HIS A 113 5.86 -9.03 1.91
C HIS A 113 6.87 -7.97 1.46
N THR A 114 7.27 -7.09 2.36
CA THR A 114 8.27 -6.06 2.13
C THR A 114 9.53 -6.40 2.89
N LEU A 115 10.63 -6.52 2.16
CA LEU A 115 11.98 -6.59 2.71
C LEU A 115 12.52 -5.17 2.81
N PHE A 116 13.12 -4.85 3.92
CA PHE A 116 13.55 -3.50 4.29
C PHE A 116 14.96 -3.54 4.84
N HIS A 117 15.84 -2.66 4.37
CA HIS A 117 17.20 -2.55 4.88
C HIS A 117 17.59 -1.09 5.05
N ARG A 118 18.04 -0.73 6.24
CA ARG A 118 18.51 0.61 6.58
C ARG A 118 19.51 0.54 7.73
N LEU A 119 20.62 1.32 7.63
CA LEU A 119 21.60 1.44 8.70
C LEU A 119 22.08 0.08 9.22
N GLN A 120 22.40 -0.83 8.31
CA GLN A 120 22.88 -2.19 8.57
C GLN A 120 21.87 -3.12 9.27
N VAL A 121 20.60 -2.70 9.37
CA VAL A 121 19.51 -3.52 9.91
C VAL A 121 18.55 -3.91 8.80
N SER A 122 18.28 -5.20 8.69
CA SER A 122 17.24 -5.74 7.82
C SER A 122 16.01 -6.06 8.65
N GLU A 123 14.86 -5.66 8.12
CA GLU A 123 13.53 -5.94 8.69
C GLU A 123 12.62 -6.48 7.59
N GLN A 124 11.53 -7.08 8.00
CA GLN A 124 10.50 -7.54 7.08
C GLN A 124 9.12 -7.19 7.64
N PHE A 125 8.23 -6.84 6.72
CA PHE A 125 6.85 -6.53 7.01
C PHE A 125 5.98 -7.39 6.10
N PHE A 126 4.91 -7.93 6.61
CA PHE A 126 4.08 -8.85 5.84
C PHE A 126 2.63 -8.83 6.27
N GLY A 127 1.77 -9.24 5.38
CA GLY A 127 0.36 -9.35 5.64
C GLY A 127 -0.44 -9.57 4.36
N TYR A 128 -1.66 -9.08 4.35
CA TYR A 128 -2.50 -9.08 3.18
C TYR A 128 -3.06 -7.68 2.91
N ALA A 129 -3.48 -7.46 1.69
CA ALA A 129 -4.06 -6.16 1.30
C ALA A 129 -5.23 -6.37 0.34
N THR A 130 -6.16 -5.46 0.40
CA THR A 130 -7.29 -5.37 -0.52
C THR A 130 -7.22 -4.02 -1.23
N TYR A 131 -7.13 -4.08 -2.55
CA TYR A 131 -7.16 -2.90 -3.43
C TYR A 131 -8.52 -2.81 -4.09
N THR A 132 -9.08 -1.61 -4.13
CA THR A 132 -10.22 -1.32 -5.02
C THR A 132 -9.68 -0.56 -6.21
N LEU A 133 -9.95 -1.09 -7.41
CA LEU A 133 -9.40 -0.62 -8.67
C LEU A 133 -10.55 -0.13 -9.56
N ARG A 134 -10.53 1.15 -9.91
CA ARG A 134 -11.48 1.77 -10.84
C ARG A 134 -10.89 1.73 -12.25
N PRO A 135 -11.61 1.22 -13.25
CA PRO A 135 -11.18 1.31 -14.64
C PRO A 135 -10.87 2.76 -15.05
N HIS A 136 -9.75 2.96 -15.73
CA HIS A 136 -9.29 4.26 -16.19
C HIS A 136 -8.55 4.10 -17.52
N GLY A 137 -9.23 4.41 -18.65
CA GLY A 137 -8.69 4.11 -19.97
C GLY A 137 -8.45 2.61 -20.14
N GLU A 138 -7.26 2.25 -20.56
CA GLU A 138 -6.85 0.84 -20.69
C GLU A 138 -6.21 0.26 -19.42
N SER A 139 -6.20 1.02 -18.33
CA SER A 139 -5.60 0.67 -17.06
C SER A 139 -6.58 0.88 -15.89
N TRP A 140 -6.07 1.16 -14.71
CA TRP A 140 -6.86 1.36 -13.50
C TRP A 140 -6.28 2.48 -12.65
N LYS A 141 -7.11 3.02 -11.75
CA LYS A 141 -6.67 3.84 -10.61
C LYS A 141 -7.03 3.10 -9.33
N ILE A 142 -6.15 3.16 -8.34
CA ILE A 142 -6.42 2.65 -6.99
C ILE A 142 -7.31 3.67 -6.29
N THR A 143 -8.51 3.27 -5.92
CA THR A 143 -9.45 4.10 -5.15
C THR A 143 -9.42 3.78 -3.66
N ARG A 144 -8.90 2.60 -3.31
CA ARG A 144 -8.71 2.20 -1.92
C ARG A 144 -7.59 1.18 -1.82
N LYS A 145 -6.68 1.40 -0.87
CA LYS A 145 -5.73 0.39 -0.38
C LYS A 145 -6.01 0.17 1.09
N HIS A 146 -6.41 -1.04 1.44
CA HIS A 146 -6.57 -1.50 2.81
C HIS A 146 -5.57 -2.62 3.06
N ALA A 147 -4.52 -2.32 3.80
CA ALA A 147 -3.47 -3.28 4.12
C ALA A 147 -3.56 -3.69 5.59
N VAL A 148 -3.41 -4.97 5.86
CA VAL A 148 -3.34 -5.51 7.21
C VAL A 148 -1.92 -6.01 7.45
N LEU A 149 -1.29 -5.50 8.51
CA LEU A 149 0.05 -5.90 8.94
C LEU A 149 -0.07 -7.04 9.95
N LEU A 150 0.66 -8.12 9.71
CA LEU A 150 0.64 -9.31 10.56
C LEU A 150 1.83 -9.41 11.53
N ASN A 151 2.76 -8.46 11.48
CA ASN A 151 3.85 -8.39 12.44
C ASN A 151 3.32 -8.07 13.84
N ASP A 152 3.76 -8.80 14.86
CA ASP A 152 3.48 -8.47 16.27
C ASP A 152 4.35 -7.33 16.77
N THR A 153 5.60 -7.28 16.30
CA THR A 153 6.59 -6.28 16.74
C THR A 153 6.98 -5.41 15.56
N ILE A 154 6.94 -4.09 15.78
CA ILE A 154 7.34 -3.07 14.81
C ILE A 154 8.43 -2.24 15.46
N ASN A 155 9.66 -2.33 14.91
CA ASN A 155 10.84 -1.63 15.44
C ASN A 155 11.15 -0.31 14.73
N SER A 156 10.36 0.04 13.72
CA SER A 156 10.51 1.26 12.92
C SER A 156 9.23 2.09 12.94
N VAL A 157 9.37 3.37 12.63
CA VAL A 157 8.20 4.21 12.33
C VAL A 157 7.68 3.80 10.96
N LEU A 158 6.46 3.27 10.92
CA LEU A 158 5.82 2.85 9.68
C LEU A 158 5.49 4.03 8.77
N ASP A 159 5.70 3.82 7.48
CA ASP A 159 5.28 4.72 6.43
C ASP A 159 4.67 3.89 5.27
N PHE A 160 4.07 4.56 4.29
CA PHE A 160 3.42 3.87 3.17
C PHE A 160 4.36 2.94 2.38
N TYR A 161 5.64 3.23 2.34
CA TYR A 161 6.63 2.40 1.63
C TYR A 161 7.05 1.13 2.38
N HIS A 162 6.54 0.88 3.57
CA HIS A 162 6.67 -0.40 4.27
C HIS A 162 5.64 -1.44 3.82
N LEU A 163 4.62 -1.03 3.02
CA LEU A 163 3.41 -1.82 2.73
C LEU A 163 3.26 -2.15 1.26
#